data_11c5e1399640a750796cccdbc5510eaa
#
_entry.id   11c5e1399640a750796cccdbc5510eaa
#
_cell.length_a   1.000
_cell.length_b   1.000
_cell.length_c   1.000
_cell.angle_alpha   90.00
_cell.angle_beta   90.00
_cell.angle_gamma   90.00
#
_symmetry.space_group_name_H-M   'P 1'
#
loop_
_entity.id
_entity.type
_entity.pdbx_description
1 polymer ?
#
loop_
_entity_poly.entity_id
_entity_poly.type
_entity_poly.pdbx_seq_one_letter_code
_entity_poly.pdbx_strand_id
1 'polypeptide(L)'
;MDHSRRDFLKKSAVFTLATAGGSLLPEYAAAQLKPKLSELANYDALGLVELIRKKQISPLELVDDVIGRVERVNPRINAVLTKLFDVEKARERAKNGVLEGPFAGVPVMLKNLTQYKDARIDAGSRLYARYIEKKGNPFRTNSPLIDAMERSGMIVAGIANAPELGLLDTTEPVLYGATRNPWNTDHTAGGSSGGSAAAVAAGIVPLAHGTDAGGSIRIPACHCGLFGLKPTRERELGNTHAWSLGMESLNIASELCLSRSVRDAAAFLNVVEKKNIENLPPVGFISGPSKKRLKVALTWETFLGKKPHPEVEKAVRESAQLLESLGHKVDETKMGFDGPEFMDTFLGIFAAFTMQYEARIELLIGGEIKREDALEPWTLGLIEMAKSRGGIQPCSQRAIKVFTEASAAVEKLFKTYDAILSPVMRVPPYKIGWHSPTLDFNTLLTRLLDELGYTPLHNAVGTPAMSAPLYWTSDGLPVGSH
;
A
#
# COMPACT_ATOMS: atom_id res chain seq x y z
N MET A 1 24.04 13.96 -7.73
CA MET A 1 24.31 12.56 -8.15
C MET A 1 23.24 12.20 -9.15
N ASP A 2 23.66 12.05 -10.38
CA ASP A 2 22.75 11.81 -11.51
C ASP A 2 22.24 10.34 -11.46
N HIS A 3 21.09 10.13 -10.84
CA HIS A 3 20.40 8.84 -10.85
C HIS A 3 19.45 8.80 -12.05
N SER A 4 20.05 8.69 -13.24
CA SER A 4 19.29 8.61 -14.47
C SER A 4 18.42 7.34 -14.53
N ARG A 5 17.25 7.46 -15.18
CA ARG A 5 16.34 6.37 -15.55
C ARG A 5 17.06 5.12 -16.10
N ARG A 6 18.21 5.34 -16.78
CA ARG A 6 19.09 4.26 -17.28
C ARG A 6 19.71 3.41 -16.17
N ASP A 7 20.03 3.98 -15.02
CA ASP A 7 20.67 3.21 -13.92
C ASP A 7 19.66 2.37 -13.14
N PHE A 8 18.42 2.84 -13.01
CA PHE A 8 17.34 2.01 -12.45
C PHE A 8 17.01 0.83 -13.37
N LEU A 9 16.83 1.09 -14.67
CA LEU A 9 16.55 0.05 -15.67
C LEU A 9 17.75 -0.89 -15.87
N LYS A 10 18.98 -0.41 -15.81
CA LYS A 10 20.18 -1.26 -15.87
C LYS A 10 20.32 -2.16 -14.64
N LYS A 11 20.00 -1.68 -13.44
CA LYS A 11 20.01 -2.48 -12.22
C LYS A 11 18.92 -3.55 -12.21
N SER A 12 17.78 -3.27 -12.85
CA SER A 12 16.71 -4.25 -13.07
C SER A 12 17.00 -5.22 -14.24
N ALA A 13 17.74 -4.80 -15.26
CA ALA A 13 18.06 -5.59 -16.46
C ALA A 13 19.27 -6.53 -16.29
N VAL A 14 20.16 -6.29 -15.34
CA VAL A 14 21.30 -7.17 -15.08
C VAL A 14 20.87 -8.57 -14.63
N PHE A 15 19.64 -8.74 -14.13
CA PHE A 15 19.10 -10.05 -13.77
C PHE A 15 18.45 -10.83 -14.92
N THR A 16 18.17 -10.19 -16.07
CA THR A 16 17.49 -10.84 -17.20
C THR A 16 18.46 -11.30 -18.30
N LEU A 17 19.72 -10.89 -18.27
CA LEU A 17 20.73 -11.20 -19.30
C LEU A 17 21.64 -12.40 -18.99
N ALA A 18 21.43 -13.07 -17.84
CA ALA A 18 22.19 -14.27 -17.49
C ALA A 18 21.69 -15.56 -18.16
N THR A 19 20.64 -15.49 -19.01
CA THR A 19 20.08 -16.69 -19.67
C THR A 19 20.19 -16.72 -21.20
N ALA A 20 20.88 -15.76 -21.79
CA ALA A 20 21.05 -15.72 -23.27
C ALA A 20 22.48 -15.34 -23.66
N GLY A 21 23.45 -16.19 -23.36
CA GLY A 21 24.82 -16.03 -23.82
C GLY A 21 25.70 -17.14 -23.26
N GLY A 22 25.81 -18.23 -24.02
CA GLY A 22 26.66 -19.36 -23.66
C GLY A 22 28.14 -18.95 -23.56
N SER A 23 28.64 -18.87 -22.33
CA SER A 23 30.02 -19.04 -22.02
C SER A 23 30.13 -20.08 -20.90
N LEU A 24 30.71 -21.20 -21.23
CA LEU A 24 31.04 -22.30 -20.33
C LEU A 24 32.03 -21.83 -19.24
N LEU A 25 31.48 -21.17 -18.21
CA LEU A 25 32.14 -21.15 -16.91
C LEU A 25 31.62 -22.37 -16.13
N PRO A 26 32.45 -23.15 -15.45
CA PRO A 26 31.97 -24.31 -14.74
C PRO A 26 30.92 -23.88 -13.70
N GLU A 27 29.73 -24.50 -13.70
CA GLU A 27 28.67 -24.31 -12.72
C GLU A 27 29.14 -24.41 -11.26
N TYR A 28 30.29 -25.01 -11.04
CA TYR A 28 30.93 -25.17 -9.73
C TYR A 28 31.53 -23.88 -9.14
N ALA A 29 31.88 -22.89 -9.95
CA ALA A 29 32.49 -21.65 -9.46
C ALA A 29 31.44 -20.59 -9.05
N ALA A 30 30.24 -20.62 -9.65
CA ALA A 30 29.17 -19.69 -9.32
C ALA A 30 28.46 -20.00 -7.99
N ALA A 31 28.57 -21.25 -7.50
CA ALA A 31 27.91 -21.70 -6.28
C ALA A 31 28.60 -21.28 -4.96
N GLN A 32 29.77 -20.64 -5.02
CA GLN A 32 30.59 -20.39 -3.81
C GLN A 32 30.72 -18.91 -3.39
N LEU A 33 30.26 -17.96 -4.13
CA LEU A 33 30.30 -16.54 -3.70
C LEU A 33 29.07 -16.20 -2.89
N LYS A 34 29.16 -16.20 -1.54
CA LYS A 34 28.18 -15.61 -0.66
C LYS A 34 28.08 -14.12 -0.98
N PRO A 35 26.88 -13.57 -1.28
CA PRO A 35 26.73 -12.14 -1.44
C PRO A 35 27.11 -11.44 -0.13
N LYS A 36 27.74 -10.26 -0.24
CA LYS A 36 27.98 -9.43 0.94
C LYS A 36 26.64 -9.01 1.54
N LEU A 37 26.51 -9.00 2.85
CA LEU A 37 25.29 -8.56 3.55
C LEU A 37 24.81 -7.17 3.07
N SER A 38 25.75 -6.25 2.78
CA SER A 38 25.44 -4.92 2.22
C SER A 38 24.75 -4.95 0.85
N GLU A 39 24.79 -6.08 0.13
CA GLU A 39 24.19 -6.23 -1.20
C GLU A 39 22.79 -6.86 -1.14
N LEU A 40 22.39 -7.47 -0.01
CA LEU A 40 21.09 -8.13 0.14
C LEU A 40 19.89 -7.17 -0.05
N ALA A 41 20.08 -5.89 0.23
CA ALA A 41 19.09 -4.86 -0.03
C ALA A 41 18.70 -4.71 -1.51
N ASN A 42 19.55 -5.17 -2.45
CA ASN A 42 19.30 -5.06 -3.89
C ASN A 42 18.43 -6.20 -4.43
N TYR A 43 18.29 -7.29 -3.68
CA TYR A 43 17.46 -8.43 -4.08
C TYR A 43 15.99 -8.13 -3.78
N ASP A 44 15.09 -8.60 -4.64
CA ASP A 44 13.68 -8.69 -4.31
C ASP A 44 13.41 -9.96 -3.47
N ALA A 45 12.18 -10.15 -2.99
CA ALA A 45 11.88 -11.22 -2.06
C ALA A 45 12.14 -12.61 -2.65
N LEU A 46 11.73 -12.85 -3.89
CA LEU A 46 11.98 -14.15 -4.55
C LEU A 46 13.47 -14.39 -4.82
N GLY A 47 14.24 -13.34 -5.11
CA GLY A 47 15.70 -13.42 -5.21
C GLY A 47 16.36 -13.83 -3.89
N LEU A 48 15.87 -13.29 -2.76
CA LEU A 48 16.34 -13.70 -1.42
C LEU A 48 15.99 -15.16 -1.10
N VAL A 49 14.81 -15.64 -1.50
CA VAL A 49 14.43 -17.05 -1.37
C VAL A 49 15.41 -17.96 -2.12
N GLU A 50 15.84 -17.56 -3.32
CA GLU A 50 16.82 -18.34 -4.09
C GLU A 50 18.17 -18.41 -3.38
N LEU A 51 18.64 -17.31 -2.77
CA LEU A 51 19.87 -17.31 -1.97
C LEU A 51 19.77 -18.27 -0.76
N ILE A 52 18.63 -18.26 -0.07
CA ILE A 52 18.36 -19.15 1.07
C ILE A 52 18.34 -20.63 0.59
N ARG A 53 17.61 -20.94 -0.49
CA ARG A 53 17.56 -22.30 -1.05
C ARG A 53 18.93 -22.84 -1.47
N LYS A 54 19.78 -21.95 -2.01
CA LYS A 54 21.17 -22.27 -2.36
C LYS A 54 22.10 -22.29 -1.16
N LYS A 55 21.59 -22.07 0.07
CA LYS A 55 22.38 -22.01 1.32
C LYS A 55 23.49 -20.94 1.29
N GLN A 56 23.31 -19.90 0.47
CA GLN A 56 24.24 -18.77 0.41
C GLN A 56 24.05 -17.82 1.58
N ILE A 57 22.83 -17.73 2.10
CA ILE A 57 22.49 -17.06 3.37
C ILE A 57 21.49 -17.91 4.15
N SER A 58 21.45 -17.75 5.47
CA SER A 58 20.42 -18.33 6.31
C SER A 58 19.29 -17.31 6.56
N PRO A 59 18.07 -17.76 6.90
CA PRO A 59 16.99 -16.87 7.32
C PRO A 59 17.37 -15.99 8.49
N LEU A 60 18.17 -16.50 9.44
CA LEU A 60 18.63 -15.74 10.60
C LEU A 60 19.58 -14.60 10.19
N GLU A 61 20.57 -14.88 9.33
CA GLU A 61 21.47 -13.83 8.82
C GLU A 61 20.69 -12.74 8.10
N LEU A 62 19.60 -13.09 7.37
CA LEU A 62 18.77 -12.12 6.70
C LEU A 62 17.91 -11.30 7.68
N VAL A 63 17.36 -11.92 8.72
CA VAL A 63 16.62 -11.20 9.79
C VAL A 63 17.55 -10.24 10.52
N ASP A 64 18.75 -10.66 10.89
CA ASP A 64 19.74 -9.81 11.57
C ASP A 64 20.19 -8.63 10.68
N ASP A 65 20.36 -8.86 9.37
CA ASP A 65 20.65 -7.78 8.43
C ASP A 65 19.50 -6.76 8.33
N VAL A 66 18.24 -7.22 8.30
CA VAL A 66 17.06 -6.34 8.32
C VAL A 66 17.02 -5.52 9.62
N ILE A 67 17.26 -6.13 10.78
CA ILE A 67 17.32 -5.42 12.06
C ILE A 67 18.40 -4.33 12.04
N GLY A 68 19.60 -4.69 11.56
CA GLY A 68 20.71 -3.73 11.42
C GLY A 68 20.39 -2.61 10.41
N ARG A 69 19.60 -2.86 9.36
CA ARG A 69 19.12 -1.80 8.46
C ARG A 69 18.10 -0.89 9.15
N VAL A 70 17.18 -1.44 9.94
CA VAL A 70 16.27 -0.63 10.76
C VAL A 70 17.07 0.31 11.65
N GLU A 71 18.06 -0.18 12.40
CA GLU A 71 18.88 0.65 13.26
C GLU A 71 19.60 1.80 12.54
N ARG A 72 20.14 1.53 11.34
CA ARG A 72 20.89 2.53 10.56
C ARG A 72 20.02 3.53 9.82
N VAL A 73 18.88 3.12 9.29
CA VAL A 73 18.07 3.90 8.33
C VAL A 73 16.86 4.55 8.98
N ASN A 74 16.21 3.82 9.90
CA ASN A 74 14.94 4.24 10.48
C ASN A 74 14.99 5.58 11.26
N PRO A 75 16.09 5.96 11.95
CA PRO A 75 16.16 7.27 12.59
C PRO A 75 15.97 8.46 11.65
N ARG A 76 16.24 8.28 10.35
CA ARG A 76 16.08 9.32 9.33
C ARG A 76 14.70 9.35 8.68
N ILE A 77 14.01 8.19 8.63
CA ILE A 77 12.78 8.05 7.85
C ILE A 77 11.54 7.71 8.70
N ASN A 78 11.71 7.27 9.94
CA ASN A 78 10.62 6.91 10.86
C ASN A 78 9.57 5.97 10.24
N ALA A 79 10.03 4.95 9.53
CA ALA A 79 9.19 3.99 8.83
C ALA A 79 8.72 2.83 9.71
N VAL A 80 9.55 2.42 10.71
CA VAL A 80 9.34 1.24 11.55
C VAL A 80 9.18 1.64 13.01
N LEU A 81 8.11 1.14 13.64
CA LEU A 81 7.77 1.40 15.03
C LEU A 81 8.39 0.33 15.94
N THR A 82 9.65 0.50 16.28
CA THR A 82 10.49 -0.52 16.95
C THR A 82 9.96 -0.96 18.32
N LYS A 83 9.16 -0.12 19.00
CA LYS A 83 8.57 -0.42 20.32
C LYS A 83 7.33 -1.31 20.25
N LEU A 84 6.77 -1.55 19.06
CA LEU A 84 5.52 -2.30 18.89
C LEU A 84 5.73 -3.80 18.65
N PHE A 85 6.95 -4.23 18.37
CA PHE A 85 7.29 -5.61 18.05
C PHE A 85 8.61 -6.03 18.69
N ASP A 86 8.62 -7.22 19.26
CA ASP A 86 9.81 -7.85 19.78
C ASP A 86 10.57 -8.59 18.67
N VAL A 87 11.72 -8.08 18.26
CA VAL A 87 12.54 -8.64 17.18
C VAL A 87 13.09 -10.02 17.49
N GLU A 88 13.16 -10.41 18.78
CA GLU A 88 13.60 -11.76 19.16
C GLU A 88 12.62 -12.83 18.63
N LYS A 89 11.33 -12.51 18.50
CA LYS A 89 10.35 -13.40 17.86
C LYS A 89 10.69 -13.68 16.39
N ALA A 90 11.20 -12.68 15.66
CA ALA A 90 11.65 -12.87 14.28
C ALA A 90 12.90 -13.77 14.23
N ARG A 91 13.86 -13.55 15.14
CA ARG A 91 15.05 -14.39 15.27
C ARG A 91 14.71 -15.84 15.61
N GLU A 92 13.81 -16.02 16.58
CA GLU A 92 13.33 -17.35 16.99
C GLU A 92 12.64 -18.06 15.82
N ARG A 93 11.76 -17.37 15.09
CA ARG A 93 11.12 -17.91 13.89
C ARG A 93 12.13 -18.29 12.81
N ALA A 94 13.16 -17.47 12.62
CA ALA A 94 14.23 -17.73 11.64
C ALA A 94 15.10 -18.93 12.00
N LYS A 95 15.32 -19.20 13.30
CA LYS A 95 16.11 -20.31 13.81
C LYS A 95 15.33 -21.62 13.81
N ASN A 96 14.10 -21.59 14.33
CA ASN A 96 13.37 -22.77 14.77
C ASN A 96 12.07 -23.02 13.97
N GLY A 97 11.66 -22.05 13.14
CA GLY A 97 10.43 -22.15 12.37
C GLY A 97 10.54 -23.10 11.19
N VAL A 98 9.43 -23.77 10.88
CA VAL A 98 9.26 -24.43 9.59
C VAL A 98 9.06 -23.33 8.54
N LEU A 99 10.06 -23.14 7.67
CA LEU A 99 10.08 -22.08 6.66
C LEU A 99 9.97 -22.72 5.27
N GLU A 100 8.72 -23.02 4.90
CA GLU A 100 8.38 -23.62 3.62
C GLU A 100 7.56 -22.63 2.78
N GLY A 101 7.46 -22.89 1.48
CA GLY A 101 6.64 -22.10 0.57
C GLY A 101 7.43 -21.08 -0.26
N PRO A 102 6.70 -20.23 -1.01
CA PRO A 102 7.31 -19.34 -2.00
C PRO A 102 8.13 -18.20 -1.39
N PHE A 103 7.96 -17.89 -0.11
CA PHE A 103 8.68 -16.82 0.60
C PHE A 103 9.48 -17.32 1.80
N ALA A 104 9.92 -18.59 1.75
CA ALA A 104 10.64 -19.24 2.83
C ALA A 104 11.82 -18.43 3.35
N GLY A 105 11.71 -17.94 4.60
CA GLY A 105 12.75 -17.19 5.31
C GLY A 105 12.85 -15.70 4.99
N VAL A 106 11.90 -15.11 4.22
CA VAL A 106 11.92 -13.70 3.85
C VAL A 106 11.32 -12.83 4.96
N PRO A 107 12.06 -11.84 5.50
CA PRO A 107 11.55 -10.87 6.46
C PRO A 107 10.61 -9.86 5.80
N VAL A 108 9.51 -9.52 6.51
CA VAL A 108 8.50 -8.56 6.06
C VAL A 108 8.10 -7.62 7.20
N MET A 109 7.61 -6.42 6.84
CA MET A 109 6.97 -5.50 7.79
C MET A 109 5.45 -5.57 7.65
N LEU A 110 4.74 -5.48 8.78
CA LEU A 110 3.28 -5.34 8.80
C LEU A 110 2.90 -3.88 9.05
N LYS A 111 1.88 -3.40 8.37
CA LYS A 111 1.30 -2.09 8.65
C LYS A 111 0.66 -2.05 10.04
N ASN A 112 0.85 -0.98 10.79
CA ASN A 112 0.22 -0.75 12.09
C ASN A 112 -1.30 -0.54 12.00
N LEU A 113 -1.98 -1.44 11.29
CA LEU A 113 -3.43 -1.42 11.08
C LEU A 113 -4.01 -2.84 10.87
N THR A 114 -3.18 -3.87 10.93
CA THR A 114 -3.61 -5.25 10.68
C THR A 114 -3.77 -6.03 11.98
N GLN A 115 -4.61 -7.08 11.95
CA GLN A 115 -4.78 -7.97 13.10
C GLN A 115 -3.61 -8.94 13.21
N TYR A 116 -2.73 -8.70 14.20
CA TYR A 116 -1.58 -9.55 14.49
C TYR A 116 -1.43 -9.77 16.01
N LYS A 117 -1.44 -11.04 16.43
CA LYS A 117 -1.45 -11.41 17.86
C LYS A 117 -0.13 -11.11 18.59
N ASP A 118 0.99 -11.12 17.87
CA ASP A 118 2.34 -11.06 18.44
C ASP A 118 2.94 -9.64 18.48
N ALA A 119 2.16 -8.62 18.09
CA ALA A 119 2.57 -7.22 18.16
C ALA A 119 1.50 -6.34 18.76
N ARG A 120 1.92 -5.18 19.28
CA ARG A 120 1.01 -4.10 19.67
C ARG A 120 0.57 -3.37 18.39
N ILE A 121 -0.71 -3.44 18.06
CA ILE A 121 -1.32 -2.78 16.90
C ILE A 121 -2.26 -1.70 17.42
N ASP A 122 -1.83 -0.44 17.42
CA ASP A 122 -2.57 0.70 17.94
C ASP A 122 -3.10 1.65 16.85
N ALA A 123 -2.94 1.27 15.59
CA ALA A 123 -3.45 2.01 14.44
C ALA A 123 -3.02 3.49 14.40
N GLY A 124 -1.83 3.83 14.92
CA GLY A 124 -1.35 5.21 15.01
C GLY A 124 -2.17 6.12 15.94
N SER A 125 -3.10 5.56 16.71
CA SER A 125 -4.06 6.30 17.53
C SER A 125 -3.66 6.32 19.01
N ARG A 126 -3.61 7.51 19.60
CA ARG A 126 -3.41 7.70 21.05
C ARG A 126 -4.51 7.01 21.86
N LEU A 127 -5.73 6.97 21.33
CA LEU A 127 -6.86 6.30 21.98
C LEU A 127 -6.65 4.79 22.07
N TYR A 128 -6.27 4.14 20.94
CA TYR A 128 -5.95 2.71 20.92
C TYR A 128 -4.70 2.38 21.74
N ALA A 129 -3.68 3.22 21.70
CA ALA A 129 -2.48 3.04 22.49
C ALA A 129 -2.80 2.98 23.99
N ARG A 130 -3.62 3.92 24.51
CA ARG A 130 -4.09 3.93 25.90
C ARG A 130 -4.97 2.72 26.23
N TYR A 131 -5.82 2.29 25.30
CA TYR A 131 -6.61 1.06 25.47
C TYR A 131 -5.69 -0.16 25.66
N ILE A 132 -4.70 -0.34 24.79
CA ILE A 132 -3.77 -1.47 24.85
C ILE A 132 -2.93 -1.44 26.13
N GLU A 133 -2.51 -0.27 26.60
CA GLU A 133 -1.79 -0.12 27.87
C GLU A 133 -2.61 -0.60 29.07
N LYS A 134 -3.92 -0.33 29.08
CA LYS A 134 -4.81 -0.73 30.17
C LYS A 134 -5.30 -2.18 30.08
N LYS A 135 -5.57 -2.70 28.90
CA LYS A 135 -6.28 -3.98 28.67
C LYS A 135 -5.45 -5.04 27.94
N GLY A 136 -4.27 -4.67 27.44
CA GLY A 136 -3.40 -5.52 26.63
C GLY A 136 -3.82 -5.57 25.15
N ASN A 137 -3.10 -6.35 24.35
CA ASN A 137 -3.40 -6.51 22.92
C ASN A 137 -4.82 -7.11 22.73
N PRO A 138 -5.70 -6.45 21.97
CA PRO A 138 -7.05 -6.96 21.71
C PRO A 138 -7.05 -8.19 20.80
N PHE A 139 -6.00 -8.39 20.01
CA PHE A 139 -5.92 -9.49 19.06
C PHE A 139 -5.36 -10.75 19.73
N ARG A 140 -6.12 -11.84 19.69
CA ARG A 140 -5.72 -13.16 20.20
C ARG A 140 -5.33 -14.11 19.07
N THR A 141 -5.68 -13.76 17.82
CA THR A 141 -5.38 -14.51 16.59
C THR A 141 -4.89 -13.55 15.53
N ASN A 142 -4.23 -14.07 14.52
CA ASN A 142 -3.90 -13.33 13.31
C ASN A 142 -5.13 -13.19 12.41
N SER A 143 -5.09 -12.24 11.48
CA SER A 143 -6.00 -12.28 10.33
C SER A 143 -5.67 -13.46 9.41
N PRO A 144 -6.63 -13.98 8.64
CA PRO A 144 -6.38 -15.06 7.69
C PRO A 144 -5.29 -14.75 6.67
N LEU A 145 -5.13 -13.48 6.28
CA LEU A 145 -4.06 -13.01 5.39
C LEU A 145 -2.69 -13.18 6.06
N ILE A 146 -2.53 -12.74 7.31
CA ILE A 146 -1.27 -12.88 8.04
C ILE A 146 -0.92 -14.36 8.26
N ASP A 147 -1.90 -15.20 8.57
CA ASP A 147 -1.68 -16.64 8.66
C ASP A 147 -1.21 -17.24 7.33
N ALA A 148 -1.74 -16.78 6.20
CA ALA A 148 -1.28 -17.22 4.88
C ALA A 148 0.15 -16.73 4.59
N MET A 149 0.50 -15.50 4.97
CA MET A 149 1.86 -14.99 4.87
C MET A 149 2.85 -15.86 5.68
N GLU A 150 2.53 -16.16 6.94
CA GLU A 150 3.38 -17.01 7.79
C GLU A 150 3.50 -18.45 7.26
N ARG A 151 2.40 -19.03 6.76
CA ARG A 151 2.45 -20.35 6.10
C ARG A 151 3.26 -20.37 4.81
N SER A 152 3.38 -19.24 4.13
CA SER A 152 4.23 -19.11 2.94
C SER A 152 5.73 -19.01 3.26
N GLY A 153 6.09 -19.04 4.55
CA GLY A 153 7.46 -18.96 5.05
C GLY A 153 7.96 -17.54 5.32
N MET A 154 7.12 -16.53 5.22
CA MET A 154 7.48 -15.16 5.60
C MET A 154 7.73 -15.04 7.10
N ILE A 155 8.64 -14.16 7.47
CA ILE A 155 8.99 -13.84 8.86
C ILE A 155 8.60 -12.39 9.13
N VAL A 156 7.65 -12.15 10.03
CA VAL A 156 7.34 -10.79 10.48
C VAL A 156 8.53 -10.25 11.26
N ALA A 157 9.11 -9.15 10.81
CA ALA A 157 10.32 -8.53 11.36
C ALA A 157 10.06 -7.14 11.99
N GLY A 158 8.82 -6.64 11.95
CA GLY A 158 8.46 -5.38 12.58
C GLY A 158 7.12 -4.81 12.12
N ILE A 159 6.76 -3.68 12.74
CA ILE A 159 5.53 -2.95 12.47
C ILE A 159 5.86 -1.61 11.81
N ALA A 160 5.25 -1.34 10.68
CA ALA A 160 5.42 -0.13 9.90
C ALA A 160 4.42 0.96 10.30
N ASN A 161 4.88 2.21 10.32
CA ASN A 161 4.09 3.37 10.71
C ASN A 161 2.88 3.60 9.78
N ALA A 162 1.78 4.10 10.35
CA ALA A 162 0.56 4.47 9.65
C ALA A 162 -0.07 5.70 10.32
N PRO A 163 -0.83 6.56 9.62
CA PRO A 163 -1.59 7.63 10.24
C PRO A 163 -2.71 7.07 11.12
N GLU A 164 -3.26 7.89 12.00
CA GLU A 164 -4.34 7.49 12.89
C GLU A 164 -5.48 6.83 12.10
N LEU A 165 -5.80 5.57 12.49
CA LEU A 165 -6.85 4.72 11.88
C LEU A 165 -6.72 4.54 10.35
N GLY A 166 -5.60 4.91 9.73
CA GLY A 166 -5.41 4.85 8.29
C GLY A 166 -6.19 5.90 7.49
N LEU A 167 -6.59 7.01 8.10
CA LEU A 167 -7.57 7.96 7.56
C LEU A 167 -7.00 9.06 6.64
N LEU A 168 -5.69 9.05 6.37
CA LEU A 168 -5.03 10.06 5.53
C LEU A 168 -4.15 9.45 4.44
N ASP A 169 -3.93 10.21 3.40
CA ASP A 169 -3.02 9.94 2.27
C ASP A 169 -1.55 10.29 2.58
N THR A 170 -1.27 10.71 3.80
CA THR A 170 0.06 10.90 4.39
C THR A 170 0.24 10.01 5.61
N THR A 171 1.49 9.83 6.08
CA THR A 171 1.80 9.05 7.28
C THR A 171 2.51 9.95 8.30
N GLU A 172 1.70 10.75 9.00
CA GLU A 172 2.14 11.75 9.97
C GLU A 172 1.35 11.68 11.29
N PRO A 173 1.18 10.47 11.91
CA PRO A 173 0.40 10.38 13.15
C PRO A 173 1.04 11.21 14.27
N VAL A 174 0.21 11.92 15.05
CA VAL A 174 0.68 12.70 16.20
C VAL A 174 1.40 11.79 17.22
N LEU A 175 0.96 10.54 17.34
CA LEU A 175 1.53 9.57 18.27
C LEU A 175 3.00 9.22 17.99
N TYR A 176 3.38 9.09 16.70
CA TYR A 176 4.70 8.58 16.29
C TYR A 176 5.49 9.56 15.45
N GLY A 177 4.86 10.65 14.99
CA GLY A 177 5.48 11.60 14.06
C GLY A 177 5.52 11.10 12.61
N ALA A 178 6.00 11.96 11.73
CA ALA A 178 5.99 11.77 10.30
C ALA A 178 6.94 10.67 9.81
N THR A 179 6.46 9.81 8.93
CA THR A 179 7.30 8.97 8.08
C THR A 179 7.78 9.78 6.89
N ARG A 180 9.09 9.78 6.67
CA ARG A 180 9.77 10.56 5.66
C ARG A 180 10.04 9.76 4.40
N ASN A 181 9.90 10.41 3.26
CA ASN A 181 10.20 9.80 1.96
C ASN A 181 11.71 9.52 1.84
N PRO A 182 12.13 8.27 1.54
CA PRO A 182 13.55 7.95 1.39
C PRO A 182 14.26 8.70 0.25
N TRP A 183 13.53 9.15 -0.76
CA TRP A 183 14.07 9.92 -1.89
C TRP A 183 14.37 11.37 -1.51
N ASN A 184 13.54 11.97 -0.65
CA ASN A 184 13.74 13.29 -0.07
C ASN A 184 13.02 13.38 1.27
N THR A 185 13.78 13.45 2.36
CA THR A 185 13.24 13.39 3.74
C THR A 185 12.40 14.60 4.18
N ASP A 186 12.32 15.64 3.37
CA ASP A 186 11.42 16.78 3.60
C ASP A 186 10.00 16.52 3.06
N HIS A 187 9.82 15.44 2.32
CA HIS A 187 8.57 15.09 1.64
C HIS A 187 7.90 13.87 2.28
N THR A 188 6.58 13.78 2.07
CA THR A 188 5.74 12.68 2.53
C THR A 188 6.12 11.37 1.85
N ALA A 189 6.04 10.27 2.57
CA ALA A 189 6.09 8.92 2.03
C ALA A 189 4.73 8.47 1.44
N GLY A 190 3.72 9.36 1.49
CA GLY A 190 2.34 8.99 1.22
C GLY A 190 1.68 8.21 2.36
N GLY A 191 0.45 7.83 2.16
CA GLY A 191 -0.37 7.14 3.16
C GLY A 191 -1.55 6.37 2.55
N SER A 192 -2.13 5.59 3.38
CA SER A 192 -1.86 5.36 4.80
C SER A 192 -0.80 4.28 5.04
N SER A 193 -0.28 3.55 4.04
CA SER A 193 0.80 2.56 4.18
C SER A 193 2.20 3.17 3.95
N GLY A 194 2.42 4.43 4.40
CA GLY A 194 3.67 5.14 4.11
C GLY A 194 4.88 4.56 4.84
N GLY A 195 4.73 4.05 6.06
CA GLY A 195 5.79 3.33 6.75
C GLY A 195 6.23 2.08 6.00
N SER A 196 5.27 1.30 5.49
CA SER A 196 5.53 0.12 4.64
C SER A 196 6.28 0.51 3.37
N ALA A 197 5.80 1.56 2.67
CA ALA A 197 6.44 2.06 1.45
C ALA A 197 7.87 2.56 1.71
N ALA A 198 8.06 3.38 2.74
CA ALA A 198 9.36 3.92 3.08
C ALA A 198 10.36 2.82 3.48
N ALA A 199 9.92 1.79 4.23
CA ALA A 199 10.77 0.65 4.58
C ALA A 199 11.23 -0.15 3.34
N VAL A 200 10.34 -0.37 2.36
CA VAL A 200 10.69 -1.06 1.10
C VAL A 200 11.56 -0.19 0.21
N ALA A 201 11.24 1.07 0.03
CA ALA A 201 12.01 1.99 -0.82
C ALA A 201 13.42 2.24 -0.28
N ALA A 202 13.58 2.31 1.04
CA ALA A 202 14.86 2.43 1.72
C ALA A 202 15.66 1.12 1.75
N GLY A 203 15.14 0.03 1.22
CA GLY A 203 15.80 -1.27 1.22
C GLY A 203 15.87 -1.97 2.58
N ILE A 204 15.07 -1.57 3.56
CA ILE A 204 15.00 -2.27 4.86
C ILE A 204 14.45 -3.68 4.67
N VAL A 205 13.36 -3.84 3.97
CA VAL A 205 12.76 -5.14 3.60
C VAL A 205 12.46 -5.19 2.10
N PRO A 206 12.37 -6.38 1.49
CA PRO A 206 12.08 -6.50 0.06
C PRO A 206 10.63 -6.17 -0.28
N LEU A 207 9.70 -6.48 0.61
CA LEU A 207 8.28 -6.17 0.52
C LEU A 207 7.68 -5.92 1.91
N ALA A 208 6.56 -5.22 1.96
CA ALA A 208 5.83 -4.96 3.21
C ALA A 208 4.32 -4.98 2.98
N HIS A 209 3.58 -5.44 3.99
CA HIS A 209 2.12 -5.44 3.98
C HIS A 209 1.54 -4.03 3.95
N GLY A 210 0.45 -3.84 3.22
CA GLY A 210 -0.33 -2.59 3.16
C GLY A 210 -1.82 -2.83 3.03
N THR A 211 -2.60 -1.80 3.35
CA THR A 211 -4.07 -1.77 3.17
C THR A 211 -4.45 -0.61 2.26
N ASP A 212 -5.55 -0.71 1.51
CA ASP A 212 -6.00 0.31 0.57
C ASP A 212 -7.54 0.42 0.59
N ALA A 213 -8.05 1.48 1.21
CA ALA A 213 -9.48 1.80 1.24
C ALA A 213 -9.84 3.04 0.40
N GLY A 214 -8.82 3.82 -0.03
CA GLY A 214 -8.99 5.00 -0.88
C GLY A 214 -7.76 5.32 -1.73
N GLY A 215 -6.76 4.42 -1.72
CA GLY A 215 -5.47 4.60 -2.39
C GLY A 215 -4.27 4.23 -1.51
N SER A 216 -4.50 3.71 -0.32
CA SER A 216 -3.46 3.58 0.73
C SER A 216 -2.37 2.52 0.48
N ILE A 217 -2.40 1.74 -0.58
CA ILE A 217 -1.27 1.01 -1.17
C ILE A 217 -0.69 1.83 -2.33
N ARG A 218 -1.54 2.31 -3.22
CA ARG A 218 -1.17 2.94 -4.49
C ARG A 218 -0.53 4.31 -4.32
N ILE A 219 -1.03 5.14 -3.41
CA ILE A 219 -0.49 6.47 -3.10
C ILE A 219 0.93 6.37 -2.55
N PRO A 220 1.21 5.63 -1.46
CA PRO A 220 2.57 5.50 -0.97
C PRO A 220 3.49 4.76 -1.94
N ALA A 221 2.98 3.82 -2.75
CA ALA A 221 3.75 3.22 -3.83
C ALA A 221 4.18 4.27 -4.87
N CYS A 222 3.26 5.16 -5.30
CA CYS A 222 3.53 6.29 -6.18
C CYS A 222 4.60 7.21 -5.60
N HIS A 223 4.45 7.62 -4.35
CA HIS A 223 5.33 8.59 -3.69
C HIS A 223 6.72 8.00 -3.35
N CYS A 224 6.84 6.70 -3.19
CA CYS A 224 8.09 6.02 -2.85
C CYS A 224 8.75 5.26 -4.01
N GLY A 225 8.21 5.35 -5.24
CA GLY A 225 8.79 4.69 -6.41
C GLY A 225 8.70 3.16 -6.36
N LEU A 226 7.55 2.64 -5.94
CA LEU A 226 7.28 1.22 -5.77
C LEU A 226 6.11 0.75 -6.64
N PHE A 227 6.03 -0.57 -6.82
CA PHE A 227 4.84 -1.22 -7.32
C PHE A 227 3.86 -1.45 -6.16
N GLY A 228 2.61 -1.04 -6.35
CA GLY A 228 1.53 -1.25 -5.38
C GLY A 228 0.23 -1.62 -6.09
N LEU A 229 -0.30 -2.80 -5.78
CA LEU A 229 -1.55 -3.33 -6.34
C LEU A 229 -2.64 -3.38 -5.28
N LYS A 230 -3.78 -2.76 -5.56
CA LYS A 230 -5.06 -3.02 -4.91
C LYS A 230 -5.78 -4.12 -5.70
N PRO A 231 -5.99 -5.31 -5.17
CA PRO A 231 -6.71 -6.38 -5.88
C PRO A 231 -8.20 -6.07 -6.08
N THR A 232 -8.89 -6.88 -6.84
CA THR A 232 -10.36 -6.87 -6.91
C THR A 232 -10.92 -7.06 -5.51
N ARG A 233 -12.04 -6.39 -5.19
CA ARG A 233 -12.77 -6.56 -3.92
C ARG A 233 -12.97 -8.04 -3.62
N GLU A 234 -12.80 -8.42 -2.35
CA GLU A 234 -12.95 -9.78 -1.82
C GLU A 234 -11.99 -10.84 -2.38
N ARG A 235 -11.03 -10.48 -3.25
CA ARG A 235 -10.10 -11.46 -3.84
C ARG A 235 -9.09 -12.03 -2.86
N GLU A 236 -8.69 -11.26 -1.86
CA GLU A 236 -7.68 -11.66 -0.88
C GLU A 236 -8.28 -12.05 0.48
N LEU A 237 -7.47 -12.72 1.31
CA LEU A 237 -7.82 -13.22 2.64
C LEU A 237 -7.84 -12.11 3.73
N GLY A 238 -7.74 -10.84 3.38
CA GLY A 238 -7.72 -9.73 4.32
C GLY A 238 -8.97 -9.65 5.20
N ASN A 239 -8.82 -9.07 6.38
CA ASN A 239 -9.93 -8.81 7.29
C ASN A 239 -10.54 -7.42 7.02
N THR A 240 -11.08 -7.24 5.81
CA THR A 240 -11.58 -5.96 5.33
C THR A 240 -13.04 -5.67 5.73
N HIS A 241 -13.73 -6.64 6.33
CA HIS A 241 -15.15 -6.50 6.74
C HIS A 241 -15.40 -5.33 7.72
N ALA A 242 -14.39 -4.93 8.48
CA ALA A 242 -14.48 -3.74 9.33
C ALA A 242 -14.79 -2.46 8.54
N TRP A 243 -14.48 -2.44 7.24
CA TRP A 243 -14.71 -1.33 6.31
C TRP A 243 -15.97 -1.51 5.43
N SER A 244 -16.89 -2.34 5.83
CA SER A 244 -18.11 -2.63 5.07
C SER A 244 -19.39 -2.06 5.69
N LEU A 245 -19.33 -1.49 6.90
CA LEU A 245 -20.50 -1.10 7.69
C LEU A 245 -21.58 -2.22 7.79
N GLY A 246 -21.13 -3.49 7.73
CA GLY A 246 -22.02 -4.65 7.71
C GLY A 246 -22.63 -4.99 6.35
N MET A 247 -22.22 -4.28 5.27
CA MET A 247 -22.70 -4.52 3.90
C MET A 247 -21.53 -4.78 2.96
N GLU A 248 -21.46 -5.95 2.34
CA GLU A 248 -20.35 -6.32 1.43
C GLU A 248 -20.20 -5.36 0.25
N SER A 249 -21.30 -4.82 -0.27
CA SER A 249 -21.28 -3.84 -1.35
C SER A 249 -20.55 -2.54 -1.00
N LEU A 250 -20.41 -2.23 0.29
CA LEU A 250 -19.67 -1.08 0.82
C LEU A 250 -18.28 -1.45 1.33
N ASN A 251 -17.81 -2.69 1.16
CA ASN A 251 -16.44 -3.04 1.45
C ASN A 251 -15.49 -2.38 0.44
N ILE A 252 -14.92 -1.25 0.83
CA ILE A 252 -14.02 -0.45 -0.01
C ILE A 252 -12.54 -0.80 0.20
N ALA A 253 -12.22 -1.63 1.19
CA ALA A 253 -10.84 -1.94 1.56
C ALA A 253 -10.32 -3.20 0.87
N SER A 254 -9.02 -3.24 0.65
CA SER A 254 -8.26 -4.40 0.22
C SER A 254 -6.90 -4.42 0.93
N GLU A 255 -6.31 -5.60 1.08
CA GLU A 255 -4.99 -5.78 1.67
C GLU A 255 -4.06 -6.49 0.67
N LEU A 256 -2.84 -5.99 0.50
CA LEU A 256 -1.80 -6.66 -0.27
C LEU A 256 -0.41 -6.20 0.21
N CYS A 257 0.56 -6.10 -0.69
CA CYS A 257 1.90 -5.63 -0.38
C CYS A 257 2.32 -4.44 -1.25
N LEU A 258 3.35 -3.73 -0.77
CA LEU A 258 4.19 -2.85 -1.56
C LEU A 258 5.50 -3.56 -1.83
N SER A 259 6.01 -3.51 -3.06
CA SER A 259 7.23 -4.21 -3.47
C SER A 259 8.02 -3.43 -4.51
N ARG A 260 9.31 -3.79 -4.67
CA ARG A 260 10.14 -3.24 -5.74
C ARG A 260 9.97 -3.97 -7.07
N SER A 261 9.37 -5.16 -7.07
CA SER A 261 9.18 -5.96 -8.28
C SER A 261 7.73 -6.41 -8.43
N VAL A 262 7.27 -6.46 -9.68
CA VAL A 262 5.93 -6.99 -10.01
C VAL A 262 5.83 -8.48 -9.67
N ARG A 263 6.92 -9.24 -9.84
CA ARG A 263 6.92 -10.69 -9.55
C ARG A 263 6.71 -11.01 -8.08
N ASP A 264 7.24 -10.19 -7.15
CA ASP A 264 6.98 -10.34 -5.72
C ASP A 264 5.51 -10.08 -5.39
N ALA A 265 4.92 -9.01 -5.95
CA ALA A 265 3.50 -8.72 -5.76
C ALA A 265 2.59 -9.81 -6.34
N ALA A 266 2.94 -10.36 -7.50
CA ALA A 266 2.21 -11.47 -8.11
C ALA A 266 2.31 -12.75 -7.27
N ALA A 267 3.48 -13.08 -6.77
CA ALA A 267 3.68 -14.23 -5.87
C ALA A 267 2.94 -14.02 -4.54
N PHE A 268 2.97 -12.80 -3.98
CA PHE A 268 2.24 -12.45 -2.77
C PHE A 268 0.72 -12.62 -2.97
N LEU A 269 0.16 -12.08 -4.08
CA LEU A 269 -1.25 -12.26 -4.41
C LEU A 269 -1.61 -13.75 -4.47
N ASN A 270 -0.82 -14.57 -5.15
CA ASN A 270 -1.09 -16.02 -5.24
C ASN A 270 -1.12 -16.72 -3.86
N VAL A 271 -0.34 -16.24 -2.88
CA VAL A 271 -0.35 -16.75 -1.49
C VAL A 271 -1.63 -16.36 -0.75
N VAL A 272 -2.09 -15.13 -0.91
CA VAL A 272 -3.20 -14.58 -0.13
C VAL A 272 -4.53 -14.58 -0.86
N GLU A 273 -4.57 -15.07 -2.10
CA GLU A 273 -5.78 -15.13 -2.93
C GLU A 273 -6.77 -16.17 -2.41
N LYS A 274 -8.03 -15.78 -2.25
CA LYS A 274 -9.15 -16.71 -2.01
C LYS A 274 -9.36 -17.59 -3.25
N LYS A 275 -9.47 -18.90 -3.06
CA LYS A 275 -9.53 -19.86 -4.18
C LYS A 275 -10.93 -20.16 -4.70
N ASN A 276 -11.97 -19.97 -3.86
CA ASN A 276 -13.32 -20.42 -4.17
C ASN A 276 -14.33 -19.26 -4.00
N ILE A 277 -14.20 -18.25 -4.84
CA ILE A 277 -15.17 -17.14 -4.89
C ILE A 277 -16.05 -17.36 -6.13
N GLU A 278 -17.35 -17.37 -5.92
CA GLU A 278 -18.32 -17.46 -7.02
C GLU A 278 -18.13 -16.29 -8.02
N ASN A 279 -18.11 -16.60 -9.29
CA ASN A 279 -17.92 -15.63 -10.38
C ASN A 279 -16.59 -14.83 -10.37
N LEU A 280 -15.63 -15.21 -9.54
CA LEU A 280 -14.30 -14.59 -9.48
C LEU A 280 -13.22 -15.69 -9.51
N PRO A 281 -12.88 -16.24 -10.69
CA PRO A 281 -11.87 -17.29 -10.78
C PRO A 281 -10.51 -16.80 -10.27
N PRO A 282 -9.69 -17.68 -9.68
CA PRO A 282 -8.37 -17.32 -9.19
C PRO A 282 -7.47 -16.86 -10.34
N VAL A 283 -6.66 -15.83 -10.07
CA VAL A 283 -5.61 -15.36 -10.97
C VAL A 283 -4.47 -16.38 -11.04
N GLY A 284 -4.17 -16.99 -9.90
CA GLY A 284 -3.07 -17.95 -9.76
C GLY A 284 -1.70 -17.31 -9.89
N PHE A 285 -0.69 -18.12 -10.23
CA PHE A 285 0.68 -17.66 -10.36
C PHE A 285 0.94 -17.01 -11.73
N ILE A 286 1.36 -15.75 -11.72
CA ILE A 286 1.73 -14.99 -12.92
C ILE A 286 3.24 -15.12 -13.13
N SER A 287 3.65 -15.80 -14.20
CA SER A 287 5.06 -16.06 -14.54
C SER A 287 5.71 -15.01 -15.44
N GLY A 288 4.93 -14.12 -16.06
CA GLY A 288 5.47 -13.11 -16.96
C GLY A 288 4.41 -12.26 -17.66
N PRO A 289 4.82 -11.38 -18.58
CA PRO A 289 3.92 -10.46 -19.28
C PRO A 289 2.99 -11.18 -20.25
N SER A 290 1.75 -10.67 -20.38
CA SER A 290 0.80 -11.13 -21.38
C SER A 290 1.22 -10.68 -22.79
N LYS A 291 0.94 -11.53 -23.79
CA LYS A 291 1.08 -11.18 -25.21
C LYS A 291 -0.12 -10.39 -25.77
N LYS A 292 -1.23 -10.32 -25.01
CA LYS A 292 -2.43 -9.56 -25.41
C LYS A 292 -2.08 -8.08 -25.54
N ARG A 293 -2.52 -7.46 -26.63
CA ARG A 293 -2.47 -6.00 -26.78
C ARG A 293 -3.79 -5.42 -26.33
N LEU A 294 -3.69 -4.39 -25.49
CA LEU A 294 -4.81 -3.81 -24.78
C LEU A 294 -5.25 -2.51 -25.46
N LYS A 295 -6.53 -2.21 -25.35
CA LYS A 295 -7.09 -0.90 -25.59
C LYS A 295 -7.25 -0.18 -24.25
N VAL A 296 -6.57 0.95 -24.07
CA VAL A 296 -6.45 1.65 -22.80
C VAL A 296 -7.17 3.00 -22.88
N ALA A 297 -8.04 3.25 -21.93
CA ALA A 297 -8.69 4.55 -21.73
C ALA A 297 -7.78 5.46 -20.90
N LEU A 298 -7.41 6.63 -21.43
CA LEU A 298 -6.62 7.61 -20.71
C LEU A 298 -7.52 8.70 -20.13
N THR A 299 -7.42 8.94 -18.81
CA THR A 299 -8.18 10.00 -18.13
C THR A 299 -7.23 10.94 -17.41
N TRP A 300 -7.45 12.25 -17.54
CA TRP A 300 -6.52 13.28 -17.03
C TRP A 300 -7.01 14.00 -15.79
N GLU A 301 -8.24 14.46 -15.84
CA GLU A 301 -8.81 15.31 -14.79
C GLU A 301 -9.17 14.50 -13.56
N THR A 302 -9.01 15.10 -12.38
CA THR A 302 -9.59 14.55 -11.14
C THR A 302 -11.11 14.48 -11.26
N PHE A 303 -11.78 13.76 -10.37
CA PHE A 303 -13.25 13.71 -10.33
C PHE A 303 -13.88 15.10 -10.05
N LEU A 304 -13.09 16.06 -9.55
CA LEU A 304 -13.50 17.46 -9.40
C LEU A 304 -13.13 18.35 -10.60
N GLY A 305 -12.71 17.75 -11.73
CA GLY A 305 -12.39 18.47 -12.96
C GLY A 305 -11.05 19.21 -12.93
N LYS A 306 -10.17 18.91 -11.98
CA LYS A 306 -8.86 19.58 -11.87
C LYS A 306 -7.79 18.86 -12.68
N LYS A 307 -6.97 19.63 -13.38
CA LYS A 307 -5.84 19.12 -14.15
C LYS A 307 -4.70 18.67 -13.22
N PRO A 308 -3.95 17.64 -13.61
CA PRO A 308 -2.75 17.23 -12.88
C PRO A 308 -1.66 18.29 -12.92
N HIS A 309 -0.74 18.23 -11.95
CA HIS A 309 0.50 19.00 -11.98
C HIS A 309 1.31 18.65 -13.24
N PRO A 310 2.05 19.59 -13.86
CA PRO A 310 2.78 19.32 -15.11
C PRO A 310 3.71 18.11 -15.06
N GLU A 311 4.42 17.88 -13.95
CA GLU A 311 5.27 16.69 -13.77
C GLU A 311 4.45 15.39 -13.74
N VAL A 312 3.24 15.41 -13.18
CA VAL A 312 2.33 14.26 -13.17
C VAL A 312 1.75 14.03 -14.56
N GLU A 313 1.33 15.08 -15.25
CA GLU A 313 0.86 14.98 -16.63
C GLU A 313 1.95 14.39 -17.53
N LYS A 314 3.18 14.86 -17.41
CA LYS A 314 4.33 14.33 -18.14
C LYS A 314 4.56 12.84 -17.85
N ALA A 315 4.52 12.43 -16.58
CA ALA A 315 4.67 11.03 -16.17
C ALA A 315 3.65 10.10 -16.84
N VAL A 316 2.39 10.52 -16.86
CA VAL A 316 1.30 9.72 -17.46
C VAL A 316 1.36 9.75 -18.98
N ARG A 317 1.74 10.86 -19.62
CA ARG A 317 1.99 10.92 -21.08
C ARG A 317 3.13 10.00 -21.51
N GLU A 318 4.25 9.98 -20.78
CA GLU A 318 5.35 9.06 -21.06
C GLU A 318 4.91 7.59 -20.88
N SER A 319 4.03 7.31 -19.91
CA SER A 319 3.46 5.97 -19.73
C SER A 319 2.53 5.58 -20.88
N ALA A 320 1.72 6.51 -21.38
CA ALA A 320 0.90 6.30 -22.57
C ALA A 320 1.76 5.99 -23.81
N GLN A 321 2.80 6.79 -24.05
CA GLN A 321 3.76 6.55 -25.14
C GLN A 321 4.49 5.20 -25.01
N LEU A 322 4.85 4.81 -23.78
CA LEU A 322 5.43 3.49 -23.52
C LEU A 322 4.45 2.37 -23.90
N LEU A 323 3.19 2.47 -23.49
CA LEU A 323 2.15 1.50 -23.85
C LEU A 323 1.96 1.42 -25.38
N GLU A 324 1.92 2.54 -26.09
CA GLU A 324 1.82 2.58 -27.55
C GLU A 324 3.05 1.94 -28.21
N SER A 325 4.26 2.22 -27.70
CA SER A 325 5.50 1.61 -28.20
C SER A 325 5.54 0.08 -28.02
N LEU A 326 4.81 -0.42 -27.02
CA LEU A 326 4.61 -1.86 -26.77
C LEU A 326 3.46 -2.45 -27.61
N GLY A 327 2.79 -1.63 -28.46
CA GLY A 327 1.72 -2.05 -29.36
C GLY A 327 0.32 -2.03 -28.74
N HIS A 328 0.13 -1.42 -27.59
CA HIS A 328 -1.19 -1.12 -27.03
C HIS A 328 -1.81 0.10 -27.72
N LYS A 329 -3.13 0.25 -27.62
CA LYS A 329 -3.86 1.41 -28.12
C LYS A 329 -4.31 2.28 -26.97
N VAL A 330 -4.00 3.59 -26.98
CA VAL A 330 -4.37 4.53 -25.92
C VAL A 330 -5.27 5.61 -26.49
N ASP A 331 -6.50 5.74 -25.97
CA ASP A 331 -7.47 6.78 -26.37
C ASP A 331 -7.83 7.64 -25.15
N GLU A 332 -7.81 8.96 -25.29
CA GLU A 332 -8.29 9.87 -24.24
C GLU A 332 -9.83 9.76 -24.13
N THR A 333 -10.32 9.73 -22.88
CA THR A 333 -11.75 9.61 -22.60
C THR A 333 -12.14 10.24 -21.26
N LYS A 334 -13.43 10.29 -20.96
CA LYS A 334 -13.99 10.74 -19.68
C LYS A 334 -14.69 9.60 -18.97
N MET A 335 -14.71 9.63 -17.64
CA MET A 335 -15.26 8.55 -16.80
C MET A 335 -16.79 8.40 -16.90
N GLY A 336 -17.54 9.48 -17.18
CA GLY A 336 -18.98 9.41 -17.45
C GLY A 336 -19.91 9.27 -16.23
N PHE A 337 -19.46 9.71 -15.04
CA PHE A 337 -20.28 9.83 -13.81
C PHE A 337 -20.10 11.20 -13.16
N ASP A 338 -20.96 11.54 -12.20
CA ASP A 338 -20.87 12.80 -11.43
C ASP A 338 -19.72 12.71 -10.43
N GLY A 339 -18.58 13.31 -10.77
CA GLY A 339 -17.36 13.27 -9.96
C GLY A 339 -17.48 14.01 -8.63
N PRO A 340 -18.01 15.24 -8.55
CA PRO A 340 -18.28 15.95 -7.30
C PRO A 340 -19.17 15.16 -6.35
N GLU A 341 -20.30 14.64 -6.82
CA GLU A 341 -21.22 13.80 -6.03
C GLU A 341 -20.52 12.53 -5.52
N PHE A 342 -19.71 11.90 -6.37
CA PHE A 342 -18.92 10.72 -6.02
C PHE A 342 -17.93 11.02 -4.88
N MET A 343 -17.14 12.11 -4.99
CA MET A 343 -16.13 12.44 -3.98
C MET A 343 -16.75 12.84 -2.65
N ASP A 344 -17.83 13.60 -2.66
CA ASP A 344 -18.56 13.96 -1.44
C ASP A 344 -19.14 12.72 -0.75
N THR A 345 -19.70 11.80 -1.52
CA THR A 345 -20.24 10.53 -1.01
C THR A 345 -19.13 9.63 -0.47
N PHE A 346 -18.00 9.54 -1.15
CA PHE A 346 -16.86 8.75 -0.71
C PHE A 346 -16.31 9.25 0.64
N LEU A 347 -16.19 10.57 0.83
CA LEU A 347 -15.83 11.13 2.12
C LEU A 347 -16.88 10.86 3.20
N GLY A 348 -18.17 10.88 2.84
CA GLY A 348 -19.25 10.51 3.76
C GLY A 348 -19.14 9.08 4.29
N ILE A 349 -18.71 8.14 3.45
CA ILE A 349 -18.45 6.76 3.88
C ILE A 349 -17.22 6.67 4.78
N PHE A 350 -16.13 7.38 4.48
CA PHE A 350 -14.97 7.46 5.38
C PHE A 350 -15.34 8.03 6.75
N ALA A 351 -16.15 9.08 6.78
CA ALA A 351 -16.69 9.67 8.00
C ALA A 351 -17.56 8.67 8.78
N ALA A 352 -18.42 7.92 8.11
CA ALA A 352 -19.26 6.89 8.72
C ALA A 352 -18.43 5.73 9.34
N PHE A 353 -17.38 5.29 8.65
CA PHE A 353 -16.43 4.31 9.21
C PHE A 353 -15.73 4.84 10.45
N THR A 354 -15.26 6.10 10.41
CA THR A 354 -14.59 6.74 11.55
C THR A 354 -15.52 6.79 12.77
N MET A 355 -16.78 7.18 12.57
CA MET A 355 -17.80 7.20 13.61
C MET A 355 -18.09 5.80 14.18
N GLN A 356 -18.11 4.74 13.34
CA GLN A 356 -18.28 3.36 13.78
C GLN A 356 -17.09 2.89 14.63
N TYR A 357 -15.86 3.25 14.25
CA TYR A 357 -14.66 2.92 15.01
C TYR A 357 -14.67 3.56 16.39
N GLU A 358 -15.01 4.84 16.45
CA GLU A 358 -15.11 5.59 17.69
C GLU A 358 -16.10 4.92 18.66
N ALA A 359 -17.32 4.65 18.20
CA ALA A 359 -18.35 4.02 19.03
C ALA A 359 -17.89 2.66 19.62
N ARG A 360 -17.14 1.86 18.85
CA ARG A 360 -16.55 0.61 19.35
C ARG A 360 -15.53 0.85 20.45
N ILE A 361 -14.69 1.87 20.30
CA ILE A 361 -13.64 2.16 21.28
C ILE A 361 -14.24 2.74 22.57
N GLU A 362 -15.24 3.62 22.47
CA GLU A 362 -15.94 4.14 23.64
C GLU A 362 -16.57 3.02 24.47
N LEU A 363 -17.19 2.05 23.80
CA LEU A 363 -17.73 0.86 24.46
C LEU A 363 -16.64 0.06 25.20
N LEU A 364 -15.43 -0.01 24.66
CA LEU A 364 -14.31 -0.77 25.24
C LEU A 364 -13.63 -0.02 26.39
N ILE A 365 -13.58 1.31 26.35
CA ILE A 365 -12.86 2.15 27.33
C ILE A 365 -13.76 2.62 28.47
N GLY A 366 -15.09 2.55 28.32
CA GLY A 366 -16.04 2.92 29.37
C GLY A 366 -16.10 4.42 29.68
N GLY A 367 -15.80 5.29 28.74
CA GLY A 367 -15.92 6.75 28.87
C GLY A 367 -14.82 7.42 29.72
N GLU A 368 -13.78 6.70 30.11
CA GLU A 368 -12.69 7.22 30.96
C GLU A 368 -11.70 8.15 30.25
N ILE A 369 -11.76 8.26 28.93
CA ILE A 369 -10.83 9.08 28.12
C ILE A 369 -11.64 10.07 27.29
N LYS A 370 -11.35 11.36 27.45
CA LYS A 370 -11.94 12.38 26.60
C LYS A 370 -11.44 12.24 25.15
N ARG A 371 -12.35 12.32 24.20
CA ARG A 371 -12.07 12.18 22.75
C ARG A 371 -11.06 13.22 22.28
N GLU A 372 -11.28 14.47 22.68
CA GLU A 372 -10.49 15.64 22.28
C GLU A 372 -9.02 15.50 22.68
N ASP A 373 -8.75 14.76 23.78
CA ASP A 373 -7.40 14.51 24.25
C ASP A 373 -6.73 13.31 23.58
N ALA A 374 -7.51 12.48 22.88
CA ALA A 374 -7.08 11.15 22.43
C ALA A 374 -7.15 10.94 20.92
N LEU A 375 -7.99 11.68 20.19
CA LEU A 375 -8.09 11.62 18.74
C LEU A 375 -7.46 12.86 18.09
N GLU A 376 -7.07 12.71 16.83
CA GLU A 376 -6.54 13.81 16.03
C GLU A 376 -7.66 14.74 15.53
N PRO A 377 -7.39 16.04 15.31
CA PRO A 377 -8.39 16.98 14.77
C PRO A 377 -9.08 16.49 13.49
N TRP A 378 -8.33 15.85 12.59
CA TRP A 378 -8.88 15.24 11.38
C TRP A 378 -9.92 14.15 11.70
N THR A 379 -9.60 13.24 12.60
CA THR A 379 -10.48 12.14 13.04
C THR A 379 -11.77 12.69 13.66
N LEU A 380 -11.63 13.68 14.55
CA LEU A 380 -12.78 14.38 15.16
C LEU A 380 -13.66 15.07 14.12
N GLY A 381 -13.06 15.76 13.15
CA GLY A 381 -13.78 16.41 12.06
C GLY A 381 -14.57 15.43 11.18
N LEU A 382 -14.02 14.24 10.89
CA LEU A 382 -14.74 13.20 10.18
C LEU A 382 -15.96 12.68 10.98
N ILE A 383 -15.83 12.51 12.28
CA ILE A 383 -16.94 12.09 13.14
C ILE A 383 -18.07 13.14 13.10
N GLU A 384 -17.73 14.42 13.24
CA GLU A 384 -18.73 15.51 13.16
C GLU A 384 -19.35 15.61 11.74
N MET A 385 -18.57 15.38 10.68
CA MET A 385 -19.10 15.30 9.31
C MET A 385 -20.13 14.15 9.19
N ALA A 386 -19.86 12.96 9.74
CA ALA A 386 -20.83 11.86 9.71
C ALA A 386 -22.10 12.21 10.44
N LYS A 387 -22.01 12.83 11.63
CA LYS A 387 -23.16 13.29 12.41
C LYS A 387 -23.99 14.32 11.65
N SER A 388 -23.35 15.32 11.05
CA SER A 388 -24.05 16.38 10.29
C SER A 388 -24.78 15.84 9.06
N ARG A 389 -24.35 14.66 8.55
CA ARG A 389 -24.98 13.95 7.42
C ARG A 389 -26.03 12.92 7.87
N GLY A 390 -26.43 12.92 9.13
CA GLY A 390 -27.43 12.04 9.71
C GLY A 390 -26.89 10.68 10.19
N GLY A 391 -25.57 10.52 10.25
CA GLY A 391 -24.91 9.33 10.77
C GLY A 391 -24.65 8.24 9.73
N ILE A 392 -24.39 7.02 10.21
CA ILE A 392 -23.91 5.88 9.40
C ILE A 392 -24.93 5.49 8.32
N GLN A 393 -26.21 5.34 8.67
CA GLN A 393 -27.21 4.81 7.75
C GLN A 393 -27.50 5.71 6.54
N PRO A 394 -27.73 7.02 6.66
CA PRO A 394 -27.88 7.92 5.51
C PRO A 394 -26.64 7.95 4.61
N CYS A 395 -25.42 7.99 5.19
CA CYS A 395 -24.18 7.91 4.43
C CYS A 395 -24.09 6.60 3.62
N SER A 396 -24.45 5.47 4.22
CA SER A 396 -24.43 4.17 3.56
C SER A 396 -25.45 4.08 2.42
N GLN A 397 -26.67 4.55 2.63
CA GLN A 397 -27.71 4.55 1.59
C GLN A 397 -27.32 5.41 0.37
N ARG A 398 -26.76 6.60 0.63
CA ARG A 398 -26.23 7.47 -0.44
C ARG A 398 -25.11 6.79 -1.20
N ALA A 399 -24.18 6.13 -0.48
CA ALA A 399 -23.06 5.44 -1.09
C ALA A 399 -23.49 4.27 -1.96
N ILE A 400 -24.45 3.46 -1.55
CA ILE A 400 -24.98 2.37 -2.38
C ILE A 400 -25.48 2.94 -3.72
N LYS A 401 -26.25 4.01 -3.71
CA LYS A 401 -26.76 4.65 -4.93
C LYS A 401 -25.60 5.14 -5.82
N VAL A 402 -24.77 6.02 -5.30
CA VAL A 402 -23.72 6.71 -6.07
C VAL A 402 -22.64 5.74 -6.56
N PHE A 403 -22.24 4.74 -5.75
CA PHE A 403 -21.28 3.74 -6.16
C PHE A 403 -21.84 2.77 -7.21
N THR A 404 -23.16 2.50 -7.18
CA THR A 404 -23.81 1.72 -8.25
C THR A 404 -23.80 2.49 -9.58
N GLU A 405 -24.08 3.79 -9.56
CA GLU A 405 -24.01 4.66 -10.75
C GLU A 405 -22.58 4.73 -11.32
N ALA A 406 -21.58 4.91 -10.44
CA ALA A 406 -20.17 4.88 -10.84
C ALA A 406 -19.74 3.51 -11.38
N SER A 407 -20.21 2.41 -10.79
CA SER A 407 -19.95 1.04 -11.28
C SER A 407 -20.49 0.85 -12.71
N ALA A 408 -21.73 1.27 -12.96
CA ALA A 408 -22.35 1.19 -14.28
C ALA A 408 -21.57 2.00 -15.34
N ALA A 409 -21.04 3.18 -14.98
CA ALA A 409 -20.20 3.99 -15.85
C ALA A 409 -18.87 3.29 -16.17
N VAL A 410 -18.21 2.70 -15.17
CA VAL A 410 -16.96 1.95 -15.35
C VAL A 410 -17.20 0.68 -16.18
N GLU A 411 -18.27 -0.06 -15.92
CA GLU A 411 -18.65 -1.22 -16.73
C GLU A 411 -18.89 -0.86 -18.20
N LYS A 412 -19.57 0.27 -18.46
CA LYS A 412 -19.76 0.78 -19.82
C LYS A 412 -18.43 1.09 -20.49
N LEU A 413 -17.47 1.66 -19.75
CA LEU A 413 -16.12 1.95 -20.24
C LEU A 413 -15.39 0.66 -20.60
N PHE A 414 -15.45 -0.37 -19.75
CA PHE A 414 -14.82 -1.67 -19.98
C PHE A 414 -15.47 -2.52 -21.10
N LYS A 415 -16.62 -2.13 -21.64
CA LYS A 415 -17.12 -2.71 -22.92
C LYS A 415 -16.27 -2.31 -24.12
N THR A 416 -15.53 -1.20 -24.01
CA THR A 416 -14.71 -0.65 -25.10
C THR A 416 -13.22 -0.79 -24.82
N TYR A 417 -12.79 -0.69 -23.57
CA TYR A 417 -11.40 -0.66 -23.14
C TYR A 417 -11.09 -1.83 -22.23
N ASP A 418 -9.84 -2.28 -22.26
CA ASP A 418 -9.34 -3.35 -21.38
C ASP A 418 -8.77 -2.82 -20.06
N ALA A 419 -8.32 -1.55 -20.03
CA ALA A 419 -7.72 -0.91 -18.87
C ALA A 419 -7.96 0.61 -18.88
N ILE A 420 -7.76 1.24 -17.72
CA ILE A 420 -7.75 2.69 -17.56
C ILE A 420 -6.35 3.12 -17.15
N LEU A 421 -5.82 4.16 -17.77
CA LEU A 421 -4.59 4.86 -17.38
C LEU A 421 -4.96 6.22 -16.83
N SER A 422 -4.46 6.56 -15.65
CA SER A 422 -4.68 7.86 -15.00
C SER A 422 -3.49 8.24 -14.11
N PRO A 423 -3.41 9.46 -13.58
CA PRO A 423 -2.56 9.75 -12.42
C PRO A 423 -2.99 8.93 -11.19
N VAL A 424 -2.05 8.68 -10.27
CA VAL A 424 -2.37 8.16 -8.93
C VAL A 424 -2.83 9.31 -8.04
N MET A 425 -2.07 10.41 -8.03
CA MET A 425 -2.33 11.66 -7.33
C MET A 425 -2.21 12.82 -8.31
N ARG A 426 -2.87 13.96 -8.01
CA ARG A 426 -2.80 15.16 -8.85
C ARG A 426 -1.43 15.83 -8.81
N VAL A 427 -0.68 15.67 -7.73
CA VAL A 427 0.62 16.31 -7.49
C VAL A 427 1.71 15.27 -7.19
N PRO A 428 3.00 15.60 -7.40
CA PRO A 428 4.13 14.84 -6.86
C PRO A 428 4.08 14.80 -5.32
N PRO A 429 4.94 13.99 -4.65
CA PRO A 429 5.02 13.99 -3.19
C PRO A 429 5.18 15.41 -2.63
N TYR A 430 4.25 15.83 -1.76
CA TYR A 430 4.26 17.14 -1.11
C TYR A 430 5.13 17.14 0.16
N LYS A 431 5.42 18.31 0.70
CA LYS A 431 6.21 18.45 1.92
C LYS A 431 5.44 17.94 3.14
N ILE A 432 6.16 17.36 4.09
CA ILE A 432 5.64 17.00 5.40
C ILE A 432 4.96 18.21 6.04
N GLY A 433 3.82 17.99 6.68
CA GLY A 433 2.97 19.03 7.28
C GLY A 433 1.91 19.60 6.33
N TRP A 434 1.99 19.35 5.01
CA TRP A 434 0.99 19.84 4.06
C TRP A 434 -0.39 19.21 4.28
N HIS A 435 -0.44 17.91 4.59
CA HIS A 435 -1.65 17.19 5.02
C HIS A 435 -1.56 16.77 6.50
N SER A 436 -0.94 17.59 7.37
CA SER A 436 -0.85 17.26 8.79
C SER A 436 -2.23 17.06 9.41
N PRO A 437 -2.44 15.99 10.20
CA PRO A 437 -3.72 15.73 10.88
C PRO A 437 -4.09 16.79 11.94
N THR A 438 -3.15 17.69 12.26
CA THR A 438 -3.34 18.77 13.24
C THR A 438 -3.82 20.09 12.62
N LEU A 439 -3.93 20.15 11.30
CA LEU A 439 -4.53 21.29 10.61
C LEU A 439 -6.02 21.45 10.95
N ASP A 440 -6.54 22.66 10.76
CA ASP A 440 -7.99 22.88 10.72
C ASP A 440 -8.64 21.90 9.73
N PHE A 441 -9.77 21.32 10.13
CA PHE A 441 -10.44 20.28 9.35
C PHE A 441 -10.78 20.73 7.93
N ASN A 442 -11.34 21.93 7.76
CA ASN A 442 -11.75 22.44 6.45
C ASN A 442 -10.54 22.73 5.56
N THR A 443 -9.45 23.21 6.16
CA THR A 443 -8.17 23.44 5.45
C THR A 443 -7.61 22.12 4.92
N LEU A 444 -7.53 21.09 5.75
CA LEU A 444 -7.04 19.78 5.34
C LEU A 444 -7.98 19.12 4.33
N LEU A 445 -9.28 19.18 4.56
CA LEU A 445 -10.31 18.66 3.64
C LEU A 445 -10.17 19.28 2.24
N THR A 446 -10.00 20.61 2.18
CA THR A 446 -9.83 21.32 0.90
C THR A 446 -8.58 20.84 0.16
N ARG A 447 -7.45 20.72 0.86
CA ARG A 447 -6.18 20.23 0.27
C ARG A 447 -6.31 18.77 -0.21
N LEU A 448 -6.91 17.93 0.62
CA LEU A 448 -7.13 16.51 0.29
C LEU A 448 -8.00 16.35 -0.96
N LEU A 449 -9.12 17.06 -1.02
CA LEU A 449 -10.02 17.06 -2.19
C LEU A 449 -9.35 17.62 -3.45
N ASP A 450 -8.41 18.56 -3.30
CA ASP A 450 -7.67 19.13 -4.41
C ASP A 450 -6.71 18.12 -5.03
N GLU A 451 -6.15 17.22 -4.26
CA GLU A 451 -5.05 16.34 -4.65
C GLU A 451 -5.44 14.88 -4.84
N LEU A 452 -6.44 14.39 -4.10
CA LEU A 452 -6.96 13.03 -4.17
C LEU A 452 -8.13 12.96 -5.17
N GLY A 453 -7.90 12.46 -6.37
CA GLY A 453 -8.96 12.53 -7.39
C GLY A 453 -9.05 11.34 -8.35
N TYR A 454 -8.37 10.23 -8.08
CA TYR A 454 -8.33 9.08 -9.00
C TYR A 454 -8.49 7.73 -8.29
N THR A 455 -7.77 7.53 -7.21
CA THR A 455 -7.69 6.22 -6.53
C THR A 455 -8.99 5.76 -5.88
N PRO A 456 -9.86 6.63 -5.29
CA PRO A 456 -11.09 6.22 -4.60
C PRO A 456 -12.08 5.43 -5.45
N LEU A 457 -12.13 5.69 -6.75
CA LEU A 457 -13.07 5.02 -7.65
C LEU A 457 -12.93 3.50 -7.58
N HIS A 458 -11.71 2.99 -7.68
CA HIS A 458 -11.47 1.55 -7.71
C HIS A 458 -11.72 0.86 -6.37
N ASN A 459 -11.75 1.59 -5.27
CA ASN A 459 -12.23 1.12 -3.98
C ASN A 459 -13.76 1.01 -3.97
N ALA A 460 -14.43 2.07 -4.40
CA ALA A 460 -15.89 2.15 -4.43
C ALA A 460 -16.52 1.12 -5.38
N VAL A 461 -15.98 0.97 -6.60
CA VAL A 461 -16.51 0.04 -7.60
C VAL A 461 -15.93 -1.37 -7.49
N GLY A 462 -14.85 -1.58 -6.71
CA GLY A 462 -14.27 -2.89 -6.45
C GLY A 462 -13.31 -3.43 -7.53
N THR A 463 -12.98 -2.65 -8.57
CA THR A 463 -12.05 -3.07 -9.62
C THR A 463 -10.60 -3.10 -9.14
N PRO A 464 -9.71 -3.96 -9.68
CA PRO A 464 -8.29 -3.92 -9.37
C PRO A 464 -7.66 -2.64 -9.91
N ALA A 465 -6.63 -2.15 -9.24
CA ALA A 465 -5.86 -0.99 -9.69
C ALA A 465 -4.45 -1.00 -9.11
N MET A 466 -3.47 -0.45 -9.83
CA MET A 466 -2.08 -0.47 -9.41
C MET A 466 -1.40 0.89 -9.60
N SER A 467 -0.35 1.14 -8.86
CA SER A 467 0.64 2.18 -9.14
C SER A 467 1.91 1.55 -9.68
N ALA A 468 2.35 1.99 -10.86
CA ALA A 468 3.59 1.56 -11.49
C ALA A 468 4.63 2.69 -11.44
N PRO A 469 5.88 2.46 -10.92
CA PRO A 469 6.89 3.47 -10.72
C PRO A 469 7.68 3.73 -12.01
N LEU A 470 7.14 4.52 -12.93
CA LEU A 470 7.70 4.71 -14.26
C LEU A 470 8.42 6.05 -14.46
N TYR A 471 8.26 7.02 -13.55
CA TYR A 471 8.77 8.36 -13.71
C TYR A 471 9.34 8.96 -12.41
N TRP A 472 10.29 9.89 -12.55
CA TRP A 472 10.81 10.77 -11.50
C TRP A 472 10.78 12.20 -11.95
N THR A 473 10.39 13.12 -11.06
CA THR A 473 10.44 14.56 -11.29
C THR A 473 11.89 15.04 -11.50
N SER A 474 12.05 16.27 -11.98
CA SER A 474 13.37 16.91 -12.06
C SER A 474 14.09 17.00 -10.71
N ASP A 475 13.33 17.05 -9.61
CA ASP A 475 13.85 17.11 -8.24
C ASP A 475 14.12 15.71 -7.65
N GLY A 476 13.95 14.65 -8.44
CA GLY A 476 14.25 13.27 -8.06
C GLY A 476 13.16 12.60 -7.20
N LEU A 477 11.94 13.13 -7.16
CA LEU A 477 10.80 12.52 -6.49
C LEU A 477 10.06 11.55 -7.43
N PRO A 478 9.67 10.36 -6.97
CA PRO A 478 8.94 9.41 -7.80
C PRO A 478 7.52 9.88 -8.11
N VAL A 479 7.04 9.54 -9.30
CA VAL A 479 5.64 9.68 -9.72
C VAL A 479 5.19 8.38 -10.38
N GLY A 480 4.18 7.73 -9.80
CA GLY A 480 3.60 6.52 -10.33
C GLY A 480 2.49 6.80 -11.35
N SER A 481 2.29 5.86 -12.26
CA SER A 481 1.13 5.81 -13.17
C SER A 481 0.12 4.79 -12.67
N HIS A 482 -1.16 5.14 -12.75
CA HIS A 482 -2.28 4.37 -12.21
C HIS A 482 -2.97 3.57 -13.27
#